data_5e913c6e81f2fa343ec64d4feb805b7e
#
_entry.id   5e913c6e81f2fa343ec64d4feb805b7e
#
_cell.length_a   1.000
_cell.length_b   1.000
_cell.length_c   1.000
_cell.angle_alpha   90.00
_cell.angle_beta   90.00
_cell.angle_gamma   90.00
#
_symmetry.space_group_name_H-M   'P 1'
#
loop_
_entity.id
_entity.type
_entity.pdbx_description
1 polymer ?
#
loop_
_entity_poly.entity_id
_entity_poly.type
_entity_poly.pdbx_seq_one_letter_code
_entity_poly.pdbx_strand_id
1 'polypeptide(L)'
;MEEKYYLKKINGKWIYNKEFLEWLLNNSKKFPGLDPLEKFLHLGRGALKRIIKKENIKLEYNHQLNKTDVKYKAIYQNYEWCYQKYVIERKTYDEMAKEANCSKRVIIKWCSERHNLNTHTIKKFMILNNEQKNLVIGSLLGDGHIDKREGQSIFIVSHAENQKDYLYWKYNIFKDYCNKEPQFIKGLSREKNGKCYTCQNQYRFITKIIDDLDKYKKMSKKELISKLNEFSLCIYLLDDGFRSESNWSLCIASLNGEEREYLINILKDKFKLDAHLEKDVRYLLFNSTSSRKIDTLILGCIPNELDIVKYKILDKKITKPNNYIYVISENGKKGLSQVLKNKKNYNSFRKIIMSKGIKEISNFELKEKWEELYNEKI
;
A
#
# COMPACT_ATOMS: atom_id res chain seq x y z
N MET A 1 13.21 25.97 23.24
CA MET A 1 13.71 27.36 23.14
C MET A 1 12.86 28.03 22.05
N GLU A 2 12.32 29.21 22.36
CA GLU A 2 11.57 29.98 21.37
C GLU A 2 12.48 30.33 20.18
N GLU A 3 11.91 30.42 18.97
CA GLU A 3 12.63 30.71 17.69
C GLU A 3 13.55 31.96 17.74
N LYS A 4 13.42 32.77 18.78
CA LYS A 4 14.15 34.03 19.01
C LYS A 4 15.66 33.86 19.29
N TYR A 5 16.09 32.68 19.76
CA TYR A 5 17.49 32.46 20.18
C TYR A 5 18.19 31.53 19.17
N TYR A 6 19.09 32.09 18.40
CA TYR A 6 19.84 31.31 17.40
C TYR A 6 21.18 30.84 17.97
N LEU A 7 21.36 29.50 17.99
CA LEU A 7 22.62 28.85 18.33
C LEU A 7 22.79 27.62 17.45
N LYS A 8 23.77 27.65 16.55
CA LYS A 8 24.02 26.53 15.61
C LYS A 8 25.51 26.29 15.41
N LYS A 9 25.91 25.04 15.18
CA LYS A 9 27.27 24.70 14.81
C LYS A 9 27.37 24.51 13.30
N ILE A 10 28.14 25.34 12.61
CA ILE A 10 28.38 25.30 11.16
C ILE A 10 29.89 25.20 10.93
N ASN A 11 30.33 24.24 10.14
CA ASN A 11 31.75 24.00 9.83
C ASN A 11 32.67 24.00 11.06
N GLY A 12 32.21 23.35 12.15
CA GLY A 12 32.98 23.25 13.38
C GLY A 12 32.92 24.48 14.29
N LYS A 13 32.42 25.62 13.83
CA LYS A 13 32.30 26.87 14.58
C LYS A 13 30.90 27.09 15.13
N TRP A 14 30.76 27.62 16.32
CA TRP A 14 29.48 28.03 16.90
C TRP A 14 29.10 29.41 16.37
N ILE A 15 27.90 29.49 15.77
CA ILE A 15 27.26 30.72 15.30
C ILE A 15 26.06 30.97 16.20
N TYR A 16 25.94 32.18 16.73
CA TYR A 16 24.90 32.61 17.65
C TYR A 16 24.58 34.09 17.44
N ASN A 17 23.36 34.50 17.83
CA ASN A 17 22.90 35.86 17.72
C ASN A 17 23.08 36.62 19.07
N LYS A 18 22.85 37.95 19.07
CA LYS A 18 22.97 38.80 20.23
C LYS A 18 21.94 38.41 21.30
N GLU A 19 20.75 38.06 20.89
CA GLU A 19 19.67 37.62 21.76
C GLU A 19 20.03 36.37 22.55
N PHE A 20 20.81 35.45 21.96
CA PHE A 20 21.34 34.29 22.69
C PHE A 20 22.32 34.69 23.78
N LEU A 21 23.20 35.67 23.57
CA LEU A 21 24.12 36.15 24.58
C LEU A 21 23.38 36.85 25.72
N GLU A 22 22.38 37.66 25.41
CA GLU A 22 21.50 38.30 26.41
C GLU A 22 20.73 37.23 27.20
N TRP A 23 20.23 36.22 26.55
CA TRP A 23 19.59 35.10 27.22
C TRP A 23 20.53 34.37 28.17
N LEU A 24 21.80 34.15 27.79
CA LEU A 24 22.81 33.52 28.62
C LEU A 24 23.05 34.33 29.90
N LEU A 25 23.23 35.65 29.78
CA LEU A 25 23.44 36.55 30.91
C LEU A 25 22.25 36.52 31.87
N ASN A 26 21.05 36.60 31.36
CA ASN A 26 19.83 36.65 32.17
C ASN A 26 19.46 35.31 32.82
N ASN A 27 19.87 34.18 32.23
CA ASN A 27 19.44 32.86 32.68
C ASN A 27 20.55 32.05 33.36
N SER A 28 21.82 32.46 33.30
CA SER A 28 22.93 31.71 33.90
C SER A 28 22.74 31.48 35.42
N LYS A 29 22.10 32.40 36.11
CA LYS A 29 21.77 32.30 37.55
C LYS A 29 20.79 31.16 37.89
N LYS A 30 20.11 30.63 36.92
CA LYS A 30 19.22 29.47 37.11
C LYS A 30 19.97 28.13 37.12
N PHE A 31 21.28 28.15 36.97
CA PHE A 31 22.11 26.95 36.87
C PHE A 31 23.21 26.95 37.95
N PRO A 32 23.58 25.77 38.50
CA PRO A 32 24.61 25.65 39.51
C PRO A 32 26.04 25.81 38.94
N GLY A 33 26.19 25.92 37.61
CA GLY A 33 27.48 26.10 36.97
C GLY A 33 27.45 25.91 35.47
N LEU A 34 28.63 25.95 34.84
CA LEU A 34 28.79 25.89 33.40
C LEU A 34 28.37 24.55 32.79
N ASP A 35 28.81 23.42 33.38
CA ASP A 35 28.51 22.07 32.85
C ASP A 35 27.00 21.77 32.79
N PRO A 36 26.18 22.08 33.82
CA PRO A 36 24.73 21.98 33.75
C PRO A 36 24.12 22.88 32.68
N LEU A 37 24.62 24.09 32.48
CA LEU A 37 24.15 25.01 31.46
C LEU A 37 24.51 24.52 30.04
N GLU A 38 25.71 23.97 29.82
CA GLU A 38 26.10 23.33 28.57
C GLU A 38 25.19 22.14 28.25
N LYS A 39 24.88 21.31 29.25
CA LYS A 39 23.94 20.18 29.10
C LYS A 39 22.54 20.65 28.73
N PHE A 40 22.03 21.67 29.37
CA PHE A 40 20.71 22.25 29.05
C PHE A 40 20.64 22.79 27.64
N LEU A 41 21.71 23.41 27.16
CA LEU A 41 21.80 23.96 25.80
C LEU A 41 22.19 22.91 24.77
N HIS A 42 22.29 21.63 25.16
CA HIS A 42 22.73 20.52 24.32
C HIS A 42 24.09 20.74 23.65
N LEU A 43 24.99 21.44 24.35
CA LEU A 43 26.32 21.75 23.87
C LEU A 43 27.32 20.69 24.31
N GLY A 44 28.33 20.46 23.49
CA GLY A 44 29.47 19.64 23.87
C GLY A 44 30.29 20.35 24.94
N ARG A 45 30.95 19.56 25.81
CA ARG A 45 31.77 20.06 26.94
C ARG A 45 32.77 21.12 26.47
N GLY A 46 32.79 22.25 27.15
CA GLY A 46 33.68 23.38 26.88
C GLY A 46 33.27 24.24 25.68
N ALA A 47 32.11 24.01 25.08
CA ALA A 47 31.59 24.82 23.96
C ALA A 47 31.23 26.23 24.46
N LEU A 48 30.51 26.30 25.57
CA LEU A 48 30.08 27.57 26.18
C LEU A 48 31.27 28.34 26.75
N LYS A 49 32.26 27.63 27.31
CA LYS A 49 33.52 28.24 27.78
C LYS A 49 34.24 28.99 26.66
N ARG A 50 34.23 28.46 25.43
CA ARG A 50 34.81 29.12 24.24
C ARG A 50 34.04 30.35 23.82
N ILE A 51 32.68 30.30 23.87
CA ILE A 51 31.81 31.44 23.54
C ILE A 51 32.04 32.56 24.60
N ILE A 52 31.99 32.23 25.89
CA ILE A 52 32.20 33.16 27.00
C ILE A 52 33.56 33.85 26.87
N LYS A 53 34.63 33.08 26.59
CA LYS A 53 35.97 33.66 26.40
C LYS A 53 36.05 34.56 25.17
N LYS A 54 35.43 34.19 24.07
CA LYS A 54 35.43 34.95 22.82
C LYS A 54 34.67 36.27 22.96
N GLU A 55 33.53 36.25 23.63
CA GLU A 55 32.67 37.44 23.81
C GLU A 55 33.01 38.22 25.07
N ASN A 56 34.03 37.81 25.84
CA ASN A 56 34.46 38.43 27.08
C ASN A 56 33.32 38.70 28.06
N ILE A 57 32.39 37.74 28.19
CA ILE A 57 31.23 37.85 29.09
C ILE A 57 31.48 37.08 30.38
N LYS A 58 30.97 37.59 31.49
CA LYS A 58 31.00 36.92 32.79
C LYS A 58 29.60 36.44 33.13
N LEU A 59 29.44 35.14 33.29
CA LEU A 59 28.17 34.53 33.69
C LEU A 59 28.15 34.36 35.22
N GLU A 60 27.00 34.61 35.84
CA GLU A 60 26.75 34.37 37.23
C GLU A 60 25.95 33.07 37.41
N TYR A 61 26.41 32.22 38.33
CA TYR A 61 25.76 30.92 38.59
C TYR A 61 25.24 30.91 40.04
N ASN A 62 24.15 30.16 40.26
CA ASN A 62 23.65 29.88 41.58
C ASN A 62 24.29 28.60 42.13
N HIS A 63 25.43 28.71 42.80
CA HIS A 63 26.18 27.58 43.37
C HIS A 63 25.46 26.88 44.53
N GLN A 64 24.36 27.45 45.05
CA GLN A 64 23.53 26.81 46.08
C GLN A 64 22.58 25.78 45.51
N LEU A 65 22.32 25.83 44.20
CA LEU A 65 21.58 24.79 43.54
C LEU A 65 22.41 23.50 43.51
N ASN A 66 21.88 22.45 44.11
CA ASN A 66 22.55 21.15 44.11
C ASN A 66 22.67 20.67 42.67
N LYS A 67 23.86 20.22 42.24
CA LYS A 67 24.10 19.71 40.89
C LYS A 67 23.16 18.55 40.51
N THR A 68 22.58 17.88 41.49
CA THR A 68 21.61 16.79 41.37
C THR A 68 20.18 17.29 41.20
N ASP A 69 19.84 18.53 41.62
CA ASP A 69 18.46 19.02 41.57
C ASP A 69 18.07 19.59 40.21
N VAL A 70 19.07 19.95 39.41
CA VAL A 70 18.85 20.35 38.00
C VAL A 70 18.81 19.11 37.12
N LYS A 71 17.70 18.36 37.16
CA LYS A 71 17.45 17.20 36.30
C LYS A 71 17.14 17.66 34.88
N TYR A 72 18.07 18.24 34.17
CA TYR A 72 17.95 18.44 32.72
C TYR A 72 18.18 17.10 32.04
N LYS A 73 17.11 16.33 31.90
CA LYS A 73 17.13 15.19 31.05
C LYS A 73 17.14 15.71 29.61
N ALA A 74 18.17 15.38 28.85
CA ALA A 74 18.13 15.57 27.41
C ALA A 74 16.89 14.93 26.85
N ILE A 75 16.28 15.50 25.80
CA ILE A 75 15.00 15.06 25.28
C ILE A 75 14.97 13.55 24.97
N TYR A 76 16.11 13.00 24.49
CA TYR A 76 16.31 11.59 24.23
C TYR A 76 16.39 10.71 25.50
N GLN A 77 16.45 11.30 26.69
CA GLN A 77 16.38 10.59 27.97
C GLN A 77 14.93 10.41 28.43
N ASN A 78 13.98 11.08 27.79
CA ASN A 78 12.57 10.93 28.06
C ASN A 78 12.05 9.73 27.30
N TYR A 79 11.45 8.79 28.05
CA TYR A 79 10.83 7.58 27.48
C TYR A 79 9.70 7.93 26.50
N GLU A 80 8.81 8.86 26.88
CA GLU A 80 7.66 9.25 26.07
C GLU A 80 8.11 9.83 24.72
N TRP A 81 9.13 10.69 24.72
CA TRP A 81 9.68 11.22 23.49
C TRP A 81 10.29 10.13 22.61
N CYS A 82 11.10 9.23 23.20
CA CYS A 82 11.69 8.11 22.48
C CYS A 82 10.60 7.18 21.90
N TYR A 83 9.58 6.88 22.70
CA TYR A 83 8.45 6.06 22.30
C TYR A 83 7.68 6.71 21.15
N GLN A 84 7.32 8.00 21.31
CA GLN A 84 6.61 8.76 20.27
C GLN A 84 7.40 8.76 18.96
N LYS A 85 8.68 9.11 19.00
CA LYS A 85 9.52 9.24 17.80
C LYS A 85 9.85 7.89 17.17
N TYR A 86 10.27 6.92 17.97
CA TYR A 86 10.75 5.64 17.47
C TYR A 86 9.61 4.65 17.15
N VAL A 87 8.60 4.58 18.03
CA VAL A 87 7.51 3.60 17.92
C VAL A 87 6.34 4.13 17.10
N ILE A 88 5.86 5.33 17.41
CA ILE A 88 4.67 5.91 16.77
C ILE A 88 5.01 6.55 15.42
N GLU A 89 5.96 7.53 15.43
CA GLU A 89 6.36 8.25 14.20
C GLU A 89 7.30 7.43 13.30
N ARG A 90 7.82 6.28 13.79
CA ARG A 90 8.69 5.37 13.04
C ARG A 90 9.99 6.01 12.53
N LYS A 91 10.47 7.05 13.20
CA LYS A 91 11.72 7.72 12.84
C LYS A 91 12.91 6.77 13.00
N THR A 92 13.83 6.86 12.08
CA THR A 92 15.13 6.19 12.18
C THR A 92 15.98 6.83 13.29
N TYR A 93 16.94 6.09 13.82
CA TYR A 93 17.87 6.64 14.80
C TYR A 93 18.66 7.85 14.28
N ASP A 94 18.88 7.95 12.96
CA ASP A 94 19.56 9.08 12.33
C ASP A 94 18.67 10.34 12.33
N GLU A 95 17.38 10.20 12.02
CA GLU A 95 16.40 11.30 12.09
C GLU A 95 16.19 11.79 13.52
N MET A 96 16.06 10.85 14.47
CA MET A 96 15.95 11.18 15.89
C MET A 96 17.22 11.87 16.41
N ALA A 97 18.40 11.44 15.97
CA ALA A 97 19.67 12.06 16.33
C ALA A 97 19.78 13.50 15.82
N LYS A 98 19.32 13.75 14.59
CA LYS A 98 19.25 15.11 14.03
C LYS A 98 18.29 15.99 14.83
N GLU A 99 17.09 15.48 15.13
CA GLU A 99 16.07 16.21 15.89
C GLU A 99 16.53 16.53 17.33
N ALA A 100 17.16 15.56 17.98
CA ALA A 100 17.69 15.71 19.35
C ALA A 100 19.06 16.40 19.40
N ASN A 101 19.63 16.81 18.28
CA ASN A 101 20.97 17.39 18.14
C ASN A 101 22.06 16.59 18.88
N CYS A 102 22.05 15.27 18.69
CA CYS A 102 23.03 14.36 19.32
C CYS A 102 23.55 13.33 18.32
N SER A 103 24.45 12.43 18.74
CA SER A 103 24.92 11.36 17.89
C SER A 103 23.92 10.18 17.83
N LYS A 104 23.86 9.49 16.71
CA LYS A 104 23.08 8.24 16.54
C LYS A 104 23.33 7.24 17.66
N ARG A 105 24.60 7.09 18.09
CA ARG A 105 24.98 6.17 19.17
C ARG A 105 24.30 6.49 20.49
N VAL A 106 24.10 7.78 20.78
CA VAL A 106 23.38 8.23 21.98
C VAL A 106 21.91 7.83 21.89
N ILE A 107 21.26 8.05 20.75
CA ILE A 107 19.87 7.62 20.56
C ILE A 107 19.74 6.11 20.70
N ILE A 108 20.60 5.32 20.05
CA ILE A 108 20.59 3.85 20.19
C ILE A 108 20.71 3.44 21.66
N LYS A 109 21.67 4.04 22.39
CA LYS A 109 21.86 3.75 23.82
C LYS A 109 20.59 4.01 24.63
N TRP A 110 19.91 5.13 24.42
CA TRP A 110 18.72 5.48 25.19
C TRP A 110 17.50 4.69 24.77
N CYS A 111 17.22 4.60 23.47
CA CYS A 111 16.08 3.84 22.98
C CYS A 111 16.24 2.35 23.28
N SER A 112 17.35 1.73 22.88
CA SER A 112 17.53 0.28 22.93
C SER A 112 17.92 -0.21 24.33
N GLU A 113 18.95 0.38 24.96
CA GLU A 113 19.52 -0.15 26.21
C GLU A 113 18.78 0.37 27.46
N ARG A 114 18.35 1.64 27.47
CA ARG A 114 17.75 2.26 28.66
C ARG A 114 16.24 2.18 28.70
N HIS A 115 15.60 2.34 27.54
CA HIS A 115 14.14 2.32 27.41
C HIS A 115 13.60 0.99 26.88
N ASN A 116 14.48 0.08 26.48
CA ASN A 116 14.13 -1.20 25.87
C ASN A 116 13.24 -1.07 24.61
N LEU A 117 13.34 0.08 23.93
CA LEU A 117 12.68 0.36 22.67
C LEU A 117 13.53 -0.17 21.52
N ASN A 118 13.63 -1.48 21.43
CA ASN A 118 14.36 -2.15 20.35
C ASN A 118 13.41 -2.60 19.25
N THR A 119 13.96 -3.19 18.18
CA THR A 119 13.18 -3.70 17.04
C THR A 119 12.12 -4.71 17.49
N HIS A 120 12.37 -5.45 18.55
CA HIS A 120 11.42 -6.44 19.10
C HIS A 120 10.22 -5.76 19.77
N THR A 121 10.46 -4.67 20.51
CA THR A 121 9.41 -3.85 21.14
C THR A 121 8.51 -3.20 20.10
N ILE A 122 9.10 -2.66 18.99
CA ILE A 122 8.33 -2.09 17.89
C ILE A 122 7.43 -3.13 17.24
N LYS A 123 7.92 -4.36 17.03
CA LYS A 123 7.13 -5.45 16.44
C LYS A 123 5.88 -5.76 17.26
N LYS A 124 5.99 -5.76 18.59
CA LYS A 124 4.89 -6.00 19.50
C LYS A 124 3.75 -4.99 19.37
N PHE A 125 4.02 -3.79 18.84
CA PHE A 125 3.04 -2.72 18.60
C PHE A 125 2.62 -2.59 17.13
N MET A 126 3.15 -3.42 16.23
CA MET A 126 2.72 -3.48 14.84
C MET A 126 1.42 -4.30 14.72
N ILE A 127 0.32 -3.69 15.08
CA ILE A 127 -1.02 -4.28 14.95
C ILE A 127 -1.64 -3.77 13.64
N LEU A 128 -2.04 -4.68 12.78
CA LEU A 128 -2.72 -4.33 11.53
C LEU A 128 -4.08 -3.69 11.83
N ASN A 129 -4.39 -2.58 11.16
CA ASN A 129 -5.73 -2.00 11.16
C ASN A 129 -6.70 -2.86 10.33
N ASN A 130 -7.99 -2.52 10.30
CA ASN A 130 -9.00 -3.31 9.61
C ASN A 130 -8.80 -3.35 8.10
N GLU A 131 -8.39 -2.26 7.48
CA GLU A 131 -8.10 -2.19 6.05
C GLU A 131 -6.92 -3.11 5.68
N GLN A 132 -5.83 -3.02 6.43
CA GLN A 132 -4.65 -3.88 6.26
C GLN A 132 -4.97 -5.36 6.46
N LYS A 133 -5.77 -5.71 7.48
CA LYS A 133 -6.23 -7.09 7.72
C LYS A 133 -7.00 -7.64 6.53
N ASN A 134 -7.93 -6.85 6.00
CA ASN A 134 -8.76 -7.26 4.87
C ASN A 134 -7.96 -7.35 3.57
N LEU A 135 -6.98 -6.44 3.36
CA LEU A 135 -6.05 -6.55 2.23
C LEU A 135 -5.21 -7.83 2.33
N VAL A 136 -4.70 -8.17 3.52
CA VAL A 136 -3.98 -9.45 3.74
C VAL A 136 -4.87 -10.64 3.41
N ILE A 137 -6.11 -10.69 3.90
CA ILE A 137 -7.05 -11.81 3.66
C ILE A 137 -7.31 -11.97 2.16
N GLY A 138 -7.67 -10.89 1.45
CA GLY A 138 -7.94 -10.93 0.02
C GLY A 138 -6.71 -11.35 -0.80
N SER A 139 -5.55 -10.77 -0.48
CA SER A 139 -4.31 -11.11 -1.20
C SER A 139 -3.79 -12.52 -0.90
N LEU A 140 -4.02 -13.09 0.30
CA LEU A 140 -3.65 -14.48 0.61
C LEU A 140 -4.50 -15.53 -0.13
N LEU A 141 -5.67 -15.13 -0.56
CA LEU A 141 -6.49 -15.95 -1.48
C LEU A 141 -6.04 -15.76 -2.93
N GLY A 142 -5.47 -14.59 -3.27
CA GLY A 142 -4.94 -14.23 -4.58
C GLY A 142 -3.40 -14.21 -4.63
N ASP A 143 -2.81 -13.08 -5.05
CA ASP A 143 -1.39 -12.92 -5.42
C ASP A 143 -0.43 -12.66 -4.24
N GLY A 144 -0.93 -12.51 -3.03
CA GLY A 144 -0.11 -12.24 -1.85
C GLY A 144 0.31 -13.51 -1.11
N HIS A 145 1.43 -13.44 -0.39
CA HIS A 145 1.84 -14.51 0.51
C HIS A 145 2.55 -13.99 1.76
N ILE A 146 2.53 -14.79 2.82
CA ILE A 146 3.31 -14.54 4.03
C ILE A 146 4.48 -15.50 4.05
N ASP A 147 5.67 -14.93 4.11
CA ASP A 147 6.91 -15.70 4.27
C ASP A 147 7.48 -15.53 5.68
N LYS A 148 8.44 -16.40 6.06
CA LYS A 148 9.19 -16.31 7.31
C LYS A 148 10.63 -15.92 7.05
N ARG A 149 11.08 -14.87 7.73
CA ARG A 149 12.50 -14.53 7.85
C ARG A 149 12.90 -14.65 9.30
N GLU A 150 13.90 -15.49 9.57
CA GLU A 150 14.39 -15.75 10.93
C GLU A 150 13.26 -16.13 11.91
N GLY A 151 12.30 -16.94 11.43
CA GLY A 151 11.14 -17.38 12.21
C GLY A 151 9.99 -16.38 12.33
N GLN A 152 10.12 -15.17 11.74
CA GLN A 152 9.17 -14.07 11.86
C GLN A 152 8.47 -13.78 10.54
N SER A 153 7.18 -13.42 10.60
CA SER A 153 6.34 -13.26 9.41
C SER A 153 6.48 -11.89 8.74
N ILE A 154 6.61 -11.92 7.43
CA ILE A 154 6.59 -10.76 6.52
C ILE A 154 5.51 -10.99 5.47
N PHE A 155 4.82 -9.91 5.04
CA PHE A 155 3.85 -9.96 3.96
C PHE A 155 4.50 -9.49 2.66
N ILE A 156 4.28 -10.24 1.59
CA ILE A 156 4.87 -10.01 0.28
C ILE A 156 3.74 -9.98 -0.75
N VAL A 157 3.73 -8.95 -1.60
CA VAL A 157 2.84 -8.84 -2.75
C VAL A 157 3.65 -8.50 -3.98
N SER A 158 3.35 -9.19 -5.09
CA SER A 158 3.98 -8.95 -6.39
C SER A 158 2.91 -8.89 -7.47
N HIS A 159 3.01 -7.90 -8.35
CA HIS A 159 2.16 -7.80 -9.53
C HIS A 159 2.99 -7.55 -10.78
N ALA A 160 2.46 -7.92 -11.94
CA ALA A 160 3.08 -7.64 -13.22
C ALA A 160 3.26 -6.13 -13.44
N GLU A 161 4.21 -5.75 -14.30
CA GLU A 161 4.56 -4.35 -14.56
C GLU A 161 3.36 -3.50 -15.01
N ASN A 162 2.43 -4.07 -15.78
CA ASN A 162 1.19 -3.41 -16.21
C ASN A 162 0.15 -3.22 -15.09
N GLN A 163 0.39 -3.74 -13.89
CA GLN A 163 -0.43 -3.57 -12.69
C GLN A 163 0.33 -2.80 -11.60
N LYS A 164 1.33 -2.01 -12.00
CA LYS A 164 2.20 -1.27 -11.08
C LYS A 164 1.42 -0.32 -10.18
N ASP A 165 0.48 0.43 -10.73
CA ASP A 165 -0.36 1.38 -9.99
C ASP A 165 -1.19 0.69 -8.90
N TYR A 166 -1.76 -0.47 -9.20
CA TYR A 166 -2.49 -1.30 -8.23
C TYR A 166 -1.58 -1.81 -7.11
N LEU A 167 -0.36 -2.22 -7.43
CA LEU A 167 0.62 -2.61 -6.42
C LEU A 167 1.02 -1.43 -5.53
N TYR A 168 1.23 -0.23 -6.12
CA TYR A 168 1.55 0.98 -5.36
C TYR A 168 0.39 1.43 -4.47
N TRP A 169 -0.86 1.25 -4.91
CA TRP A 169 -2.02 1.48 -4.07
C TRP A 169 -2.04 0.53 -2.86
N LYS A 170 -1.85 -0.78 -3.05
CA LYS A 170 -1.70 -1.74 -1.94
C LYS A 170 -0.53 -1.38 -1.01
N TYR A 171 0.61 -0.99 -1.60
CA TYR A 171 1.76 -0.54 -0.84
C TYR A 171 1.45 0.68 0.04
N ASN A 172 0.70 1.66 -0.46
CA ASN A 172 0.36 2.86 0.31
C ASN A 172 -0.42 2.53 1.59
N ILE A 173 -1.26 1.48 1.57
CA ILE A 173 -1.96 0.97 2.76
C ILE A 173 -0.94 0.38 3.78
N PHE A 174 0.20 -0.13 3.30
CA PHE A 174 1.27 -0.72 4.12
C PHE A 174 2.52 0.14 4.22
N LYS A 175 2.51 1.38 3.74
CA LYS A 175 3.71 2.22 3.61
C LYS A 175 4.53 2.31 4.89
N ASP A 176 3.90 2.54 6.04
CA ASP A 176 4.57 2.65 7.33
C ASP A 176 5.17 1.32 7.82
N TYR A 177 4.68 0.23 7.28
CA TYR A 177 5.16 -1.12 7.57
C TYR A 177 6.22 -1.62 6.58
N CYS A 178 6.63 -0.80 5.63
CA CYS A 178 7.66 -1.12 4.65
C CYS A 178 8.94 -0.33 4.92
N ASN A 179 10.11 -0.93 4.61
CA ASN A 179 11.39 -0.24 4.68
C ASN A 179 11.76 0.45 3.36
N LYS A 180 11.18 -0.03 2.27
CA LYS A 180 11.47 0.44 0.91
C LYS A 180 10.20 0.49 0.10
N GLU A 181 10.18 1.35 -0.90
CA GLU A 181 9.16 1.34 -1.94
C GLU A 181 9.16 0.05 -2.77
N PRO A 182 8.08 -0.23 -3.51
CA PRO A 182 8.03 -1.39 -4.38
C PRO A 182 9.23 -1.45 -5.34
N GLN A 183 9.87 -2.62 -5.39
CA GLN A 183 11.06 -2.83 -6.20
C GLN A 183 10.71 -3.53 -7.51
N PHE A 184 11.33 -3.06 -8.60
CA PHE A 184 11.26 -3.70 -9.90
C PHE A 184 12.05 -5.03 -9.88
N ILE A 185 11.45 -6.08 -10.40
CA ILE A 185 12.05 -7.40 -10.56
C ILE A 185 11.96 -7.76 -12.04
N LYS A 186 13.14 -7.80 -12.68
CA LYS A 186 13.23 -8.21 -14.08
C LYS A 186 12.81 -9.67 -14.24
N GLY A 187 11.93 -9.91 -15.17
CA GLY A 187 11.53 -11.26 -15.57
C GLY A 187 12.73 -12.03 -16.14
N LEU A 188 12.84 -13.28 -15.76
CA LEU A 188 13.90 -14.18 -16.25
C LEU A 188 13.27 -15.30 -17.06
N SER A 189 13.90 -15.64 -18.18
CA SER A 189 13.58 -16.86 -18.90
C SER A 189 14.14 -18.06 -18.12
N ARG A 190 13.32 -19.04 -17.85
CA ARG A 190 13.68 -20.29 -17.17
C ARG A 190 13.30 -21.45 -18.05
N GLU A 191 14.20 -22.40 -18.16
CA GLU A 191 13.91 -23.67 -18.79
C GLU A 191 13.47 -24.69 -17.71
N LYS A 192 12.36 -25.37 -17.96
CA LYS A 192 11.86 -26.46 -17.13
C LYS A 192 11.25 -27.54 -18.02
N ASN A 193 11.78 -28.75 -17.91
CA ASN A 193 11.36 -29.92 -18.71
C ASN A 193 11.41 -29.67 -20.23
N GLY A 194 12.49 -29.04 -20.72
CA GLY A 194 12.65 -28.74 -22.16
C GLY A 194 11.76 -27.62 -22.70
N LYS A 195 11.00 -26.93 -21.83
CA LYS A 195 10.17 -25.78 -22.20
C LYS A 195 10.72 -24.50 -21.60
N CYS A 196 10.89 -23.50 -22.45
CA CYS A 196 11.32 -22.17 -22.01
C CYS A 196 10.12 -21.34 -21.52
N TYR A 197 10.16 -20.89 -20.28
CA TYR A 197 9.14 -20.03 -19.68
C TYR A 197 9.77 -18.65 -19.45
N THR A 198 9.20 -17.63 -20.06
CA THR A 198 9.59 -16.25 -19.80
C THR A 198 8.68 -15.67 -18.72
N CYS A 199 9.26 -15.36 -17.55
CA CYS A 199 8.56 -14.64 -16.51
C CYS A 199 8.44 -13.16 -16.92
N GLN A 200 7.28 -12.57 -16.71
CA GLN A 200 7.09 -11.13 -16.94
C GLN A 200 7.84 -10.31 -15.91
N ASN A 201 8.16 -9.08 -16.27
CA ASN A 201 8.62 -8.07 -15.30
C ASN A 201 7.56 -7.85 -14.23
N GLN A 202 8.00 -7.64 -13.00
CA GLN A 202 7.11 -7.49 -11.85
C GLN A 202 7.59 -6.34 -10.96
N TYR A 203 6.67 -5.78 -10.21
CA TYR A 203 6.96 -4.98 -9.03
C TYR A 203 6.59 -5.76 -7.77
N ARG A 204 7.34 -5.54 -6.68
CA ARG A 204 7.12 -6.23 -5.40
C ARG A 204 7.34 -5.27 -4.25
N PHE A 205 6.47 -5.30 -3.25
CA PHE A 205 6.79 -4.77 -1.94
C PHE A 205 6.83 -5.87 -0.88
N ILE A 206 7.59 -5.59 0.17
CA ILE A 206 7.81 -6.49 1.30
C ILE A 206 7.68 -5.67 2.57
N THR A 207 6.86 -6.13 3.50
CA THR A 207 6.72 -5.46 4.80
C THR A 207 7.91 -5.75 5.71
N LYS A 208 8.05 -4.94 6.74
CA LYS A 208 8.80 -5.29 7.96
C LYS A 208 8.19 -6.55 8.57
N ILE A 209 8.86 -7.10 9.56
CA ILE A 209 8.31 -8.19 10.36
C ILE A 209 7.13 -7.66 11.18
N ILE A 210 5.99 -8.35 11.12
CA ILE A 210 4.74 -8.00 11.80
C ILE A 210 4.23 -9.26 12.49
N ASP A 211 4.25 -9.28 13.81
CA ASP A 211 3.84 -10.46 14.59
C ASP A 211 2.35 -10.82 14.35
N ASP A 212 1.52 -9.81 14.08
CA ASP A 212 0.09 -10.02 13.77
C ASP A 212 -0.15 -10.86 12.50
N LEU A 213 0.85 -10.99 11.62
CA LEU A 213 0.78 -11.83 10.41
C LEU A 213 0.87 -13.32 10.71
N ASP A 214 1.45 -13.73 11.83
CA ASP A 214 1.63 -15.15 12.18
C ASP A 214 0.30 -15.91 12.24
N LYS A 215 -0.75 -15.27 12.70
CA LYS A 215 -2.09 -15.86 12.73
C LYS A 215 -2.64 -16.13 11.34
N TYR A 216 -2.43 -15.21 10.38
CA TYR A 216 -2.90 -15.38 9.00
C TYR A 216 -2.12 -16.46 8.25
N LYS A 217 -0.82 -16.58 8.53
CA LYS A 217 -0.01 -17.66 7.96
C LYS A 217 -0.46 -19.05 8.40
N LYS A 218 -1.00 -19.16 9.61
CA LYS A 218 -1.49 -20.44 10.18
C LYS A 218 -2.91 -20.77 9.74
N MET A 219 -3.66 -19.79 9.21
CA MET A 219 -5.04 -20.01 8.78
C MET A 219 -5.09 -20.92 7.55
N SER A 220 -6.03 -21.85 7.56
CA SER A 220 -6.43 -22.61 6.38
C SER A 220 -7.12 -21.71 5.36
N LYS A 221 -7.18 -22.13 4.11
CA LYS A 221 -7.96 -21.41 3.08
C LYS A 221 -9.42 -21.25 3.48
N LYS A 222 -10.02 -22.26 4.10
CA LYS A 222 -11.41 -22.22 4.60
C LYS A 222 -11.61 -21.13 5.66
N GLU A 223 -10.65 -20.97 6.58
CA GLU A 223 -10.67 -19.89 7.58
C GLU A 223 -10.51 -18.50 6.93
N LEU A 224 -9.64 -18.36 5.93
CA LEU A 224 -9.52 -17.10 5.16
C LEU A 224 -10.81 -16.76 4.42
N ILE A 225 -11.44 -17.75 3.77
CA ILE A 225 -12.73 -17.59 3.07
C ILE A 225 -13.83 -17.13 4.03
N SER A 226 -13.89 -17.72 5.24
CA SER A 226 -14.90 -17.34 6.27
C SER A 226 -14.79 -15.87 6.70
N LYS A 227 -13.59 -15.28 6.60
CA LYS A 227 -13.30 -13.91 6.98
C LYS A 227 -13.46 -12.89 5.84
N LEU A 228 -13.80 -13.34 4.64
CA LEU A 228 -14.04 -12.43 3.51
C LEU A 228 -15.11 -11.39 3.88
N ASN A 229 -14.80 -10.13 3.58
CA ASN A 229 -15.76 -9.04 3.52
C ASN A 229 -15.73 -8.41 2.12
N GLU A 230 -16.51 -7.37 1.88
CA GLU A 230 -16.60 -6.72 0.58
C GLU A 230 -15.23 -6.28 0.06
N PHE A 231 -14.43 -5.59 0.87
CA PHE A 231 -13.10 -5.12 0.48
C PHE A 231 -12.13 -6.28 0.18
N SER A 232 -12.04 -7.27 1.04
CA SER A 232 -11.16 -8.45 0.81
C SER A 232 -11.60 -9.29 -0.39
N LEU A 233 -12.91 -9.36 -0.65
CA LEU A 233 -13.44 -10.00 -1.85
C LEU A 233 -13.06 -9.22 -3.11
N CYS A 234 -13.12 -7.89 -3.09
CA CYS A 234 -12.64 -7.05 -4.20
C CYS A 234 -11.16 -7.31 -4.51
N ILE A 235 -10.31 -7.38 -3.47
CA ILE A 235 -8.89 -7.70 -3.64
C ILE A 235 -8.72 -9.07 -4.30
N TYR A 236 -9.39 -10.11 -3.80
CA TYR A 236 -9.31 -11.46 -4.37
C TYR A 236 -9.78 -11.50 -5.83
N LEU A 237 -10.89 -10.83 -6.15
CA LEU A 237 -11.40 -10.73 -7.53
C LEU A 237 -10.46 -9.94 -8.44
N LEU A 238 -9.78 -8.92 -7.95
CA LEU A 238 -8.81 -8.17 -8.74
C LEU A 238 -7.49 -8.91 -8.91
N ASP A 239 -7.08 -9.72 -7.94
CA ASP A 239 -5.87 -10.56 -8.04
C ASP A 239 -6.11 -11.72 -9.02
N ASP A 240 -7.02 -12.62 -8.73
CA ASP A 240 -7.23 -13.89 -9.42
C ASP A 240 -8.45 -13.94 -10.34
N GLY A 241 -9.29 -12.90 -10.32
CA GLY A 241 -10.45 -12.82 -11.21
C GLY A 241 -10.10 -12.23 -12.57
N PHE A 242 -10.86 -12.62 -13.56
CA PHE A 242 -10.81 -12.01 -14.89
C PHE A 242 -12.22 -11.92 -15.47
N ARG A 243 -12.37 -11.09 -16.48
CA ARG A 243 -13.64 -10.93 -17.18
C ARG A 243 -13.55 -11.57 -18.54
N SER A 244 -14.45 -12.52 -18.80
CA SER A 244 -14.66 -13.13 -20.12
C SER A 244 -15.93 -12.53 -20.71
N GLU A 245 -15.81 -11.74 -21.76
CA GLU A 245 -16.94 -11.02 -22.39
C GLU A 245 -17.75 -10.18 -21.39
N SER A 246 -18.92 -10.69 -20.96
CA SER A 246 -19.83 -10.00 -20.03
C SER A 246 -19.76 -10.52 -18.58
N ASN A 247 -19.11 -11.66 -18.37
CA ASN A 247 -19.16 -12.35 -17.08
C ASN A 247 -17.80 -12.41 -16.38
N TRP A 248 -17.83 -12.33 -15.06
CA TRP A 248 -16.66 -12.56 -14.24
C TRP A 248 -16.37 -14.06 -14.10
N SER A 249 -15.09 -14.35 -14.03
CA SER A 249 -14.54 -15.67 -13.68
C SER A 249 -13.48 -15.46 -12.59
N LEU A 250 -13.40 -16.38 -11.64
CA LEU A 250 -12.41 -16.35 -10.55
C LEU A 250 -11.59 -17.63 -10.58
N CYS A 251 -10.27 -17.51 -10.66
CA CYS A 251 -9.36 -18.64 -10.58
C CYS A 251 -9.35 -19.21 -9.15
N ILE A 252 -9.66 -20.50 -9.04
CA ILE A 252 -9.73 -21.25 -7.78
C ILE A 252 -8.87 -22.52 -7.81
N ALA A 253 -7.89 -22.55 -8.71
CA ALA A 253 -7.03 -23.73 -8.89
C ALA A 253 -6.25 -24.12 -7.62
N SER A 254 -5.98 -23.14 -6.73
CA SER A 254 -5.29 -23.36 -5.46
C SER A 254 -6.17 -23.92 -4.33
N LEU A 255 -7.49 -24.03 -4.54
CA LEU A 255 -8.46 -24.53 -3.55
C LEU A 255 -8.76 -26.00 -3.80
N ASN A 256 -8.92 -26.78 -2.73
CA ASN A 256 -9.43 -28.16 -2.80
C ASN A 256 -10.96 -28.19 -2.95
N GLY A 257 -11.55 -29.38 -3.10
CA GLY A 257 -12.99 -29.55 -3.33
C GLY A 257 -13.87 -28.93 -2.26
N GLU A 258 -13.58 -29.20 -0.98
CA GLU A 258 -14.34 -28.66 0.17
C GLU A 258 -14.22 -27.14 0.27
N GLU A 259 -13.03 -26.59 0.02
CA GLU A 259 -12.79 -25.15 0.04
C GLU A 259 -13.54 -24.43 -1.07
N ARG A 260 -13.67 -25.07 -2.26
CA ARG A 260 -14.45 -24.53 -3.40
C ARG A 260 -15.93 -24.46 -3.10
N GLU A 261 -16.50 -25.55 -2.57
CA GLU A 261 -17.91 -25.60 -2.16
C GLU A 261 -18.18 -24.56 -1.07
N TYR A 262 -17.29 -24.48 -0.09
CA TYR A 262 -17.40 -23.49 0.99
C TYR A 262 -17.37 -22.05 0.44
N LEU A 263 -16.48 -21.77 -0.50
CA LEU A 263 -16.40 -20.46 -1.16
C LEU A 263 -17.71 -20.13 -1.89
N ILE A 264 -18.26 -21.07 -2.67
CA ILE A 264 -19.53 -20.90 -3.38
C ILE A 264 -20.65 -20.54 -2.41
N ASN A 265 -20.75 -21.24 -1.28
CA ASN A 265 -21.75 -20.96 -0.25
C ASN A 265 -21.56 -19.57 0.36
N ILE A 266 -20.35 -19.18 0.72
CA ILE A 266 -20.05 -17.83 1.23
C ILE A 266 -20.39 -16.75 0.20
N LEU A 267 -20.06 -16.94 -1.07
CA LEU A 267 -20.39 -16.00 -2.14
C LEU A 267 -21.92 -15.83 -2.28
N LYS A 268 -22.67 -16.93 -2.24
CA LYS A 268 -24.12 -16.93 -2.32
C LYS A 268 -24.77 -16.33 -1.10
N ASP A 269 -24.41 -16.79 0.10
CA ASP A 269 -25.11 -16.44 1.35
C ASP A 269 -24.78 -15.03 1.80
N LYS A 270 -23.52 -14.66 1.79
CA LYS A 270 -23.04 -13.38 2.31
C LYS A 270 -23.10 -12.27 1.28
N PHE A 271 -22.68 -12.54 0.04
CA PHE A 271 -22.55 -11.50 -1.01
C PHE A 271 -23.67 -11.54 -2.04
N LYS A 272 -24.56 -12.55 -1.97
CA LYS A 272 -25.64 -12.74 -2.95
C LYS A 272 -25.13 -12.85 -4.38
N LEU A 273 -24.00 -13.55 -4.55
CA LEU A 273 -23.36 -13.82 -5.82
C LEU A 273 -23.54 -15.28 -6.18
N ASP A 274 -24.20 -15.54 -7.30
CA ASP A 274 -24.35 -16.89 -7.85
C ASP A 274 -23.16 -17.21 -8.75
N ALA A 275 -22.48 -18.29 -8.42
CA ALA A 275 -21.36 -18.83 -9.16
C ALA A 275 -21.48 -20.34 -9.30
N HIS A 276 -20.94 -20.90 -10.37
CA HIS A 276 -20.84 -22.34 -10.60
C HIS A 276 -19.43 -22.72 -11.05
N LEU A 277 -19.08 -23.98 -10.86
CA LEU A 277 -17.79 -24.51 -11.27
C LEU A 277 -17.75 -24.73 -12.78
N GLU A 278 -16.63 -24.33 -13.40
CA GLU A 278 -16.34 -24.73 -14.78
C GLU A 278 -16.01 -26.23 -14.84
N LYS A 279 -16.14 -26.86 -16.02
CA LYS A 279 -15.97 -28.33 -16.22
C LYS A 279 -14.59 -28.82 -15.74
N ASP A 280 -13.51 -28.07 -15.97
CA ASP A 280 -12.15 -28.42 -15.53
C ASP A 280 -11.81 -27.95 -14.12
N VAL A 281 -12.81 -27.42 -13.39
CA VAL A 281 -12.76 -27.11 -11.95
C VAL A 281 -11.68 -26.10 -11.55
N ARG A 282 -11.12 -25.36 -12.51
CA ARG A 282 -10.12 -24.32 -12.24
C ARG A 282 -10.72 -22.96 -11.96
N TYR A 283 -11.93 -22.70 -12.45
CA TYR A 283 -12.58 -21.42 -12.39
C TYR A 283 -14.00 -21.51 -11.80
N LEU A 284 -14.38 -20.48 -11.04
CA LEU A 284 -15.77 -20.15 -10.77
C LEU A 284 -16.27 -19.18 -11.84
N LEU A 285 -17.41 -19.49 -12.43
CA LEU A 285 -18.08 -18.66 -13.43
C LEU A 285 -19.29 -17.98 -12.77
N PHE A 286 -19.35 -16.65 -12.88
CA PHE A 286 -20.46 -15.87 -12.36
C PHE A 286 -21.49 -15.59 -13.49
N ASN A 287 -22.76 -15.65 -13.15
CA ASN A 287 -23.80 -15.22 -14.10
C ASN A 287 -23.75 -13.69 -14.32
N SER A 288 -24.47 -13.18 -15.31
CA SER A 288 -24.44 -11.76 -15.69
C SER A 288 -24.96 -10.83 -14.58
N THR A 289 -25.90 -11.30 -13.75
CA THR A 289 -26.40 -10.52 -12.60
C THR A 289 -25.36 -10.40 -11.50
N SER A 290 -24.71 -11.50 -11.14
CA SER A 290 -23.60 -11.52 -10.17
C SER A 290 -22.41 -10.73 -10.68
N SER A 291 -22.10 -10.81 -11.97
CA SER A 291 -21.02 -10.05 -12.59
C SER A 291 -21.23 -8.54 -12.50
N ARG A 292 -22.46 -8.05 -12.68
CA ARG A 292 -22.81 -6.63 -12.47
C ARG A 292 -22.67 -6.22 -11.00
N LYS A 293 -23.07 -7.08 -10.06
CA LYS A 293 -22.88 -6.83 -8.63
C LYS A 293 -21.40 -6.74 -8.27
N ILE A 294 -20.55 -7.60 -8.86
CA ILE A 294 -19.10 -7.56 -8.69
C ILE A 294 -18.53 -6.24 -9.21
N ASP A 295 -18.95 -5.79 -10.41
CA ASP A 295 -18.55 -4.48 -10.92
C ASP A 295 -18.88 -3.36 -9.92
N THR A 296 -20.13 -3.31 -9.44
CA THR A 296 -20.58 -2.32 -8.46
C THR A 296 -19.78 -2.40 -7.16
N LEU A 297 -19.51 -3.61 -6.68
CA LEU A 297 -18.75 -3.84 -5.46
C LEU A 297 -17.31 -3.31 -5.58
N ILE A 298 -16.63 -3.63 -6.68
CA ILE A 298 -15.25 -3.18 -6.92
C ILE A 298 -15.21 -1.65 -7.06
N LEU A 299 -16.12 -1.05 -7.83
CA LEU A 299 -16.20 0.40 -8.00
C LEU A 299 -16.52 1.15 -6.70
N GLY A 300 -17.17 0.49 -5.74
CA GLY A 300 -17.45 1.05 -4.41
C GLY A 300 -16.31 0.91 -3.41
N CYS A 301 -15.38 -0.02 -3.62
CA CYS A 301 -14.32 -0.34 -2.67
C CYS A 301 -12.91 0.08 -3.13
N ILE A 302 -12.68 0.17 -4.44
CA ILE A 302 -11.35 0.34 -5.04
C ILE A 302 -11.34 1.61 -5.88
N PRO A 303 -10.25 2.41 -5.87
CA PRO A 303 -10.14 3.61 -6.68
C PRO A 303 -10.30 3.33 -8.18
N ASN A 304 -11.19 4.06 -8.83
CA ASN A 304 -11.56 3.87 -10.24
C ASN A 304 -10.43 4.26 -11.21
N GLU A 305 -9.49 5.07 -10.74
CA GLU A 305 -8.32 5.55 -11.51
C GLU A 305 -7.29 4.48 -11.75
N LEU A 306 -7.34 3.37 -11.00
CA LEU A 306 -6.38 2.27 -11.15
C LEU A 306 -6.58 1.55 -12.50
N ASP A 307 -5.50 1.33 -13.21
CA ASP A 307 -5.52 0.70 -14.53
C ASP A 307 -6.15 -0.70 -14.50
N ILE A 308 -5.97 -1.44 -13.40
CA ILE A 308 -6.62 -2.75 -13.23
C ILE A 308 -8.16 -2.65 -13.22
N VAL A 309 -8.71 -1.60 -12.60
CA VAL A 309 -10.17 -1.34 -12.59
C VAL A 309 -10.63 -0.91 -13.97
N LYS A 310 -9.89 -0.01 -14.61
CA LYS A 310 -10.19 0.43 -15.97
C LYS A 310 -10.27 -0.78 -16.91
N TYR A 311 -9.22 -1.59 -17.01
CA TYR A 311 -9.21 -2.67 -17.99
C TYR A 311 -10.15 -3.84 -17.63
N LYS A 312 -10.40 -4.13 -16.34
CA LYS A 312 -11.31 -5.22 -15.95
C LYS A 312 -12.78 -4.82 -15.97
N ILE A 313 -13.09 -3.55 -15.74
CA ILE A 313 -14.47 -3.08 -15.55
C ILE A 313 -14.86 -1.98 -16.54
N LEU A 314 -14.07 -0.88 -16.61
CA LEU A 314 -14.44 0.32 -17.36
C LEU A 314 -14.08 0.20 -18.83
N ASP A 315 -12.86 -0.21 -19.14
CA ASP A 315 -12.43 -0.50 -20.50
C ASP A 315 -13.02 -1.84 -20.92
N LYS A 316 -14.31 -1.87 -21.09
CA LYS A 316 -14.91 -2.94 -21.88
C LYS A 316 -14.36 -2.82 -23.30
N LYS A 317 -13.10 -3.19 -23.49
CA LYS A 317 -12.67 -3.70 -24.77
C LYS A 317 -13.55 -4.91 -24.98
N ILE A 318 -14.70 -4.66 -25.60
CA ILE A 318 -15.32 -5.66 -26.41
C ILE A 318 -14.18 -6.04 -27.35
N THR A 319 -13.45 -7.10 -26.98
CA THR A 319 -12.52 -7.75 -27.89
C THR A 319 -13.41 -8.13 -29.04
N LYS A 320 -13.50 -7.22 -30.02
CA LYS A 320 -14.27 -7.45 -31.24
C LYS A 320 -13.64 -8.71 -31.81
N PRO A 321 -14.32 -9.85 -31.73
CA PRO A 321 -13.91 -10.91 -32.59
C PRO A 321 -13.96 -10.26 -33.99
N ASN A 322 -12.97 -10.46 -34.82
CA ASN A 322 -12.86 -9.87 -36.16
C ASN A 322 -14.10 -10.12 -37.07
N ASN A 323 -15.22 -10.50 -36.48
CA ASN A 323 -16.41 -11.08 -37.08
C ASN A 323 -17.72 -10.43 -36.60
N TYR A 324 -17.71 -9.24 -35.93
CA TYR A 324 -18.96 -8.56 -35.56
C TYR A 324 -19.28 -7.43 -36.52
N ILE A 325 -20.53 -7.35 -36.95
CA ILE A 325 -21.14 -6.19 -37.60
C ILE A 325 -22.10 -5.55 -36.58
N TYR A 326 -22.01 -4.25 -36.48
CA TYR A 326 -22.95 -3.46 -35.68
C TYR A 326 -24.10 -3.01 -36.56
N VAL A 327 -25.31 -3.00 -36.02
CA VAL A 327 -26.51 -2.57 -36.70
C VAL A 327 -27.28 -1.60 -35.81
N ILE A 328 -27.80 -0.54 -36.41
CA ILE A 328 -28.66 0.42 -35.75
C ILE A 328 -30.05 0.29 -36.33
N SER A 329 -31.06 0.13 -35.47
CA SER A 329 -32.46 0.16 -35.90
C SER A 329 -32.88 1.59 -36.25
N GLU A 330 -33.87 1.72 -37.15
CA GLU A 330 -34.45 3.03 -37.50
C GLU A 330 -34.99 3.81 -36.29
N ASN A 331 -35.32 3.10 -35.22
CA ASN A 331 -35.79 3.66 -33.94
C ASN A 331 -34.66 3.90 -32.94
N GLY A 332 -33.40 3.96 -33.36
CA GLY A 332 -32.25 4.20 -32.49
C GLY A 332 -31.89 3.03 -31.54
N LYS A 333 -32.53 1.90 -31.63
CA LYS A 333 -32.16 0.69 -30.88
C LYS A 333 -30.91 0.07 -31.48
N LYS A 334 -29.92 -0.17 -30.62
CA LYS A 334 -28.60 -0.68 -30.99
C LYS A 334 -28.52 -2.18 -30.74
N GLY A 335 -27.95 -2.90 -31.67
CA GLY A 335 -27.67 -4.33 -31.53
C GLY A 335 -26.25 -4.66 -31.97
N LEU A 336 -25.59 -5.54 -31.23
CA LEU A 336 -24.33 -6.16 -31.58
C LEU A 336 -24.66 -7.61 -32.03
N SER A 337 -24.22 -8.00 -33.22
CA SER A 337 -24.46 -9.34 -33.69
C SER A 337 -23.23 -9.90 -34.38
N GLN A 338 -22.99 -11.19 -34.17
CA GLN A 338 -21.84 -11.88 -34.71
C GLN A 338 -22.03 -12.18 -36.19
N VAL A 339 -21.09 -11.77 -37.01
CA VAL A 339 -21.00 -12.16 -38.40
C VAL A 339 -20.04 -13.33 -38.51
N LEU A 340 -20.57 -14.51 -38.74
CA LEU A 340 -19.74 -15.68 -39.00
C LEU A 340 -19.05 -15.50 -40.34
N LYS A 341 -17.76 -15.88 -40.44
CA LYS A 341 -16.97 -15.86 -41.70
C LYS A 341 -17.61 -16.62 -42.85
N ASN A 342 -18.63 -17.41 -42.56
CA ASN A 342 -19.34 -18.17 -43.56
C ASN A 342 -20.45 -17.34 -44.23
N LYS A 343 -20.31 -17.04 -45.50
CA LYS A 343 -21.26 -16.25 -46.31
C LYS A 343 -22.73 -16.73 -46.20
N LYS A 344 -22.98 -18.01 -46.00
CA LYS A 344 -24.33 -18.55 -45.82
C LYS A 344 -24.96 -18.06 -44.51
N ASN A 345 -24.19 -17.98 -43.44
CA ASN A 345 -24.68 -17.49 -42.14
C ASN A 345 -24.87 -15.98 -42.15
N TYR A 346 -24.03 -15.26 -42.89
CA TYR A 346 -24.17 -13.81 -43.07
C TYR A 346 -25.48 -13.43 -43.74
N ASN A 347 -25.85 -14.09 -44.79
CA ASN A 347 -27.12 -13.83 -45.51
C ASN A 347 -28.36 -14.15 -44.68
N SER A 348 -28.33 -15.20 -43.88
CA SER A 348 -29.42 -15.52 -42.94
C SER A 348 -29.52 -14.50 -41.83
N PHE A 349 -28.43 -14.07 -41.31
CA PHE A 349 -28.33 -13.04 -40.30
C PHE A 349 -28.81 -11.68 -40.81
N ARG A 350 -28.38 -11.26 -42.00
CA ARG A 350 -28.85 -10.04 -42.67
C ARG A 350 -30.36 -10.03 -42.86
N LYS A 351 -30.97 -11.18 -43.26
CA LYS A 351 -32.42 -11.30 -43.36
C LYS A 351 -33.14 -11.06 -42.02
N ILE A 352 -32.63 -11.62 -40.94
CA ILE A 352 -33.18 -11.42 -39.57
C ILE A 352 -33.09 -9.95 -39.15
N ILE A 353 -31.96 -9.32 -39.42
CA ILE A 353 -31.72 -7.91 -39.09
C ILE A 353 -32.69 -7.01 -39.88
N MET A 354 -32.77 -7.21 -41.18
CA MET A 354 -33.66 -6.45 -42.05
C MET A 354 -35.14 -6.63 -41.67
N SER A 355 -35.53 -7.83 -41.25
CA SER A 355 -36.90 -8.11 -40.78
C SER A 355 -37.24 -7.42 -39.46
N LYS A 356 -36.25 -6.99 -38.70
CA LYS A 356 -36.40 -6.26 -37.44
C LYS A 356 -36.23 -4.74 -37.61
N GLY A 357 -36.16 -4.21 -38.81
CA GLY A 357 -35.96 -2.80 -39.10
C GLY A 357 -34.59 -2.26 -38.68
N ILE A 358 -33.57 -3.09 -38.71
CA ILE A 358 -32.20 -2.74 -38.36
C ILE A 358 -31.41 -2.49 -39.64
N LYS A 359 -30.78 -1.31 -39.79
CA LYS A 359 -29.92 -1.01 -40.94
C LYS A 359 -28.49 -1.49 -40.69
N GLU A 360 -27.90 -2.08 -41.73
CA GLU A 360 -26.49 -2.40 -41.75
C GLU A 360 -25.69 -1.16 -42.11
N ILE A 361 -24.65 -0.88 -41.33
CA ILE A 361 -23.70 0.23 -41.59
C ILE A 361 -22.32 -0.37 -41.88
N SER A 362 -21.49 0.39 -42.58
CA SER A 362 -20.11 -0.04 -42.84
C SER A 362 -19.32 -0.18 -41.54
N ASN A 363 -18.33 -1.06 -41.51
CA ASN A 363 -17.50 -1.28 -40.33
C ASN A 363 -16.79 0.01 -39.84
N PHE A 364 -16.56 0.98 -40.72
CA PHE A 364 -15.93 2.24 -40.37
C PHE A 364 -16.92 3.17 -39.68
N GLU A 365 -18.08 3.42 -40.25
CA GLU A 365 -19.15 4.23 -39.67
C GLU A 365 -19.67 3.69 -38.35
N LEU A 366 -19.64 2.36 -38.18
CA LEU A 366 -20.01 1.70 -36.94
C LEU A 366 -19.01 1.94 -35.80
N LYS A 367 -17.72 1.98 -36.15
CA LYS A 367 -16.67 2.25 -35.17
C LYS A 367 -16.79 3.67 -34.61
N GLU A 368 -16.94 4.67 -35.48
CA GLU A 368 -17.13 6.07 -35.09
C GLU A 368 -18.41 6.27 -34.26
N LYS A 369 -19.54 5.77 -34.74
CA LYS A 369 -20.80 5.88 -34.00
C LYS A 369 -20.84 5.11 -32.70
N TRP A 370 -20.11 4.01 -32.60
CA TRP A 370 -19.97 3.29 -31.33
C TRP A 370 -19.13 4.08 -30.32
N GLU A 371 -18.05 4.69 -30.75
CA GLU A 371 -17.21 5.54 -29.90
C GLU A 371 -17.97 6.76 -29.40
N GLU A 372 -18.75 7.43 -30.24
CA GLU A 372 -19.66 8.53 -29.84
C GLU A 372 -20.66 8.09 -28.80
N LEU A 373 -21.33 6.99 -29.01
CA LEU A 373 -22.40 6.47 -28.15
C LEU A 373 -21.91 5.82 -26.86
N TYR A 374 -20.63 5.41 -26.81
CA TYR A 374 -19.96 4.95 -25.59
C TYR A 374 -19.56 6.12 -24.72
N ASN A 375 -19.08 7.18 -25.33
CA ASN A 375 -18.68 8.42 -24.63
C ASN A 375 -19.89 9.22 -24.09
N GLU A 376 -21.06 9.11 -24.71
CA GLU A 376 -22.31 9.72 -24.21
C GLU A 376 -22.93 8.99 -22.99
N LYS A 377 -22.42 7.80 -22.61
CA LYS A 377 -22.93 6.98 -21.51
C LYS A 377 -22.02 6.92 -20.28
N ILE A 378 -20.88 7.60 -20.33
CA ILE A 378 -20.01 7.86 -19.20
C ILE A 378 -20.25 9.27 -18.70
#